data_56db073b629038131ee20ea09776ee0c
#
_entry.id   56db073b629038131ee20ea09776ee0c
#
_cell.length_a   1.000
_cell.length_b   1.000
_cell.length_c   1.000
_cell.angle_alpha   90.00
_cell.angle_beta   90.00
_cell.angle_gamma   90.00
#
_symmetry.space_group_name_H-M   'P 1'
#
loop_
_entity.id
_entity.type
_entity.pdbx_description
1 polymer ?
#
loop_
_entity_poly.entity_id
_entity_poly.type
_entity_poly.pdbx_seq_one_letter_code
_entity_poly.pdbx_strand_id
1 'polypeptide(L)'
;ADVNQYTPYIQAVFGANSADAPVIPFSISDSKLSESDVIVSSYLSLLNLRESQFGAEEVLALLDIPAIRERFNIALADLEQIREWVKESGIRFGLEKLQNTLNFNAWQAGLERMTLGYAMREEQGVWQDSLGLDSSYGLKGQLVGAVNQFFTALNKWHQDLQKAHNIEKWREKLTALLTDFFVQN
;
A
#
# COMPACT_ATOMS: atom_id res chain seq x y z
N ALA A 1 -20.69 -22.08 -13.51
CA ALA A 1 -20.10 -21.42 -14.69
C ALA A 1 -19.67 -20.02 -14.25
N ASP A 2 -18.45 -19.62 -14.54
CA ASP A 2 -17.93 -18.31 -14.17
C ASP A 2 -18.39 -17.28 -15.22
N VAL A 3 -19.34 -16.42 -14.83
CA VAL A 3 -19.95 -15.40 -15.69
C VAL A 3 -18.88 -14.43 -16.24
N ASN A 4 -17.79 -14.21 -15.50
CA ASN A 4 -16.71 -13.31 -15.95
C ASN A 4 -16.02 -13.77 -17.23
N GLN A 5 -15.94 -15.08 -17.50
CA GLN A 5 -15.38 -15.59 -18.76
C GLN A 5 -16.25 -15.24 -19.97
N TYR A 6 -17.56 -15.08 -19.77
CA TYR A 6 -18.52 -14.78 -20.83
C TYR A 6 -18.84 -13.29 -20.96
N THR A 7 -18.51 -12.48 -19.96
CA THR A 7 -18.77 -11.03 -19.93
C THR A 7 -18.29 -10.30 -21.19
N PRO A 8 -17.05 -10.50 -21.70
CA PRO A 8 -16.60 -9.83 -22.92
C PRO A 8 -17.42 -10.21 -24.15
N TYR A 9 -17.85 -11.47 -24.24
CA TYR A 9 -18.65 -11.93 -25.37
C TYR A 9 -20.09 -11.39 -25.32
N ILE A 10 -20.67 -11.33 -24.11
CA ILE A 10 -22.00 -10.72 -23.90
C ILE A 10 -21.96 -9.23 -24.27
N GLN A 11 -20.93 -8.51 -23.81
CA GLN A 11 -20.74 -7.10 -24.14
C GLN A 11 -20.50 -6.88 -25.64
N ALA A 12 -19.74 -7.74 -26.30
CA ALA A 12 -19.51 -7.64 -27.75
C ALA A 12 -20.78 -7.86 -28.58
N VAL A 13 -21.63 -8.78 -28.13
CA VAL A 13 -22.87 -9.10 -28.86
C VAL A 13 -24.01 -8.13 -28.57
N PHE A 14 -24.23 -7.79 -27.31
CA PHE A 14 -25.37 -6.97 -26.86
C PHE A 14 -25.04 -5.49 -26.69
N GLY A 15 -23.75 -5.13 -26.55
CA GLY A 15 -23.27 -3.75 -26.42
C GLY A 15 -22.94 -3.07 -27.75
N ALA A 16 -22.90 -3.83 -28.85
CA ALA A 16 -22.65 -3.26 -30.17
C ALA A 16 -23.88 -2.49 -30.66
N ASN A 17 -23.85 -1.16 -30.60
CA ASN A 17 -24.84 -0.28 -31.16
C ASN A 17 -24.66 -0.24 -32.69
N SER A 18 -25.40 -1.09 -33.45
CA SER A 18 -25.56 -0.89 -34.87
C SER A 18 -26.81 -0.03 -35.12
N ALA A 19 -26.74 0.94 -36.04
CA ALA A 19 -27.79 1.92 -36.29
C ALA A 19 -29.15 1.30 -36.70
N ASP A 20 -29.15 0.02 -37.14
CA ASP A 20 -30.32 -0.69 -37.67
C ASP A 20 -30.82 -1.84 -36.76
N ALA A 21 -30.25 -2.06 -35.59
CA ALA A 21 -30.66 -3.12 -34.69
C ALA A 21 -31.35 -2.59 -33.42
N PRO A 22 -32.44 -3.24 -32.94
CA PRO A 22 -33.04 -2.84 -31.67
C PRO A 22 -32.08 -3.04 -30.51
N VAL A 23 -31.90 -1.99 -29.69
CA VAL A 23 -31.09 -2.05 -28.48
C VAL A 23 -31.80 -2.92 -27.45
N ILE A 24 -31.21 -4.07 -27.12
CA ILE A 24 -31.71 -4.94 -26.07
C ILE A 24 -30.97 -4.53 -24.75
N PRO A 25 -31.68 -3.92 -23.79
CA PRO A 25 -31.04 -3.58 -22.52
C PRO A 25 -30.65 -4.87 -21.77
N PHE A 26 -29.41 -4.97 -21.35
CA PHE A 26 -28.94 -6.07 -20.56
C PHE A 26 -28.10 -5.54 -19.37
N SER A 27 -28.06 -6.29 -18.31
CA SER A 27 -27.16 -6.05 -17.18
C SER A 27 -26.50 -7.37 -16.76
N ILE A 28 -25.23 -7.30 -16.42
CA ILE A 28 -24.48 -8.46 -15.92
C ILE A 28 -24.40 -8.30 -14.41
N SER A 29 -25.19 -9.10 -13.68
CA SER A 29 -25.38 -8.97 -12.23
C SER A 29 -24.32 -9.66 -11.38
N ASP A 30 -23.46 -10.46 -11.96
CA ASP A 30 -22.51 -11.32 -11.24
C ASP A 30 -21.05 -11.04 -11.62
N SER A 31 -20.76 -9.81 -12.07
CA SER A 31 -19.38 -9.39 -12.28
C SER A 31 -18.71 -9.18 -10.92
N LYS A 32 -17.58 -9.84 -10.68
CA LYS A 32 -16.77 -9.60 -9.50
C LYS A 32 -16.20 -8.19 -9.55
N LEU A 33 -16.91 -7.22 -8.99
CA LEU A 33 -16.49 -5.82 -8.86
C LEU A 33 -15.09 -5.71 -8.24
N SER A 34 -14.75 -6.61 -7.30
CA SER A 34 -13.46 -6.64 -6.63
C SER A 34 -12.25 -6.89 -7.55
N GLU A 35 -12.43 -7.55 -8.69
CA GLU A 35 -11.34 -7.81 -9.64
C GLU A 35 -11.18 -6.69 -10.67
N SER A 36 -12.25 -5.90 -10.92
CA SER A 36 -12.22 -4.80 -11.88
C SER A 36 -11.99 -3.43 -11.26
N ASP A 37 -12.23 -3.28 -9.97
CA ASP A 37 -12.06 -2.01 -9.25
C ASP A 37 -10.80 -2.05 -8.38
N VAL A 38 -9.80 -1.24 -8.76
CA VAL A 38 -8.52 -1.14 -8.07
C VAL A 38 -8.69 -0.68 -6.62
N ILE A 39 -9.66 0.18 -6.32
CA ILE A 39 -9.91 0.67 -4.96
C ILE A 39 -10.48 -0.45 -4.09
N VAL A 40 -11.45 -1.22 -4.61
CA VAL A 40 -12.05 -2.33 -3.86
C VAL A 40 -11.02 -3.43 -3.61
N SER A 41 -10.24 -3.83 -4.62
CA SER A 41 -9.18 -4.83 -4.44
C SER A 41 -8.11 -4.38 -3.46
N SER A 42 -7.73 -3.11 -3.48
CA SER A 42 -6.78 -2.52 -2.53
C SER A 42 -7.30 -2.50 -1.11
N TYR A 43 -8.58 -2.14 -0.96
CA TYR A 43 -9.23 -2.16 0.34
C TYR A 43 -9.26 -3.57 0.94
N LEU A 44 -9.57 -4.57 0.12
CA LEU A 44 -9.52 -5.98 0.55
C LEU A 44 -8.09 -6.42 0.90
N SER A 45 -7.08 -5.95 0.17
CA SER A 45 -5.67 -6.19 0.50
C SER A 45 -5.29 -5.56 1.85
N LEU A 46 -5.78 -4.35 2.15
CA LEU A 46 -5.56 -3.71 3.45
C LEU A 46 -6.26 -4.48 4.60
N LEU A 47 -7.39 -5.10 4.38
CA LEU A 47 -8.03 -5.98 5.37
C LEU A 47 -7.20 -7.24 5.65
N ASN A 48 -6.44 -7.72 4.66
CA ASN A 48 -5.54 -8.86 4.81
C ASN A 48 -4.21 -8.51 5.51
N LEU A 49 -3.96 -7.26 5.88
CA LEU A 49 -2.76 -6.85 6.63
C LEU A 49 -2.53 -7.65 7.91
N ARG A 50 -3.60 -8.20 8.48
CA ARG A 50 -3.51 -9.08 9.65
C ARG A 50 -2.58 -10.27 9.43
N GLU A 51 -2.61 -10.85 8.23
CA GLU A 51 -1.86 -12.06 7.86
C GLU A 51 -0.60 -11.74 7.05
N SER A 52 -0.40 -10.45 6.70
CA SER A 52 0.73 -10.00 5.93
C SER A 52 2.04 -10.18 6.69
N GLN A 53 3.06 -10.61 5.97
CA GLN A 53 4.45 -10.61 6.45
C GLN A 53 5.18 -9.32 6.08
N PHE A 54 4.50 -8.34 5.51
CA PHE A 54 5.05 -7.05 5.10
C PHE A 54 6.26 -7.20 4.16
N GLY A 55 6.12 -8.04 3.16
CA GLY A 55 7.09 -8.14 2.07
C GLY A 55 7.30 -6.78 1.39
N ALA A 56 8.54 -6.44 1.03
CA ALA A 56 8.85 -5.16 0.41
C ALA A 56 8.00 -4.90 -0.84
N GLU A 57 7.88 -5.89 -1.73
CA GLU A 57 7.07 -5.78 -2.96
C GLU A 57 5.57 -5.63 -2.65
N GLU A 58 5.05 -6.34 -1.65
CA GLU A 58 3.66 -6.24 -1.22
C GLU A 58 3.31 -4.83 -0.75
N VAL A 59 4.18 -4.25 0.09
CA VAL A 59 3.99 -2.90 0.63
C VAL A 59 4.16 -1.83 -0.46
N LEU A 60 5.14 -1.99 -1.35
CA LEU A 60 5.36 -1.08 -2.46
C LEU A 60 4.21 -1.10 -3.48
N ALA A 61 3.60 -2.26 -3.71
CA ALA A 61 2.44 -2.39 -4.59
C ALA A 61 1.23 -1.56 -4.10
N LEU A 62 1.08 -1.33 -2.80
CA LEU A 62 0.06 -0.42 -2.27
C LEU A 62 0.33 1.03 -2.69
N LEU A 63 1.58 1.45 -2.79
CA LEU A 63 1.94 2.80 -3.25
C LEU A 63 1.78 2.98 -4.77
N ASP A 64 1.67 1.92 -5.56
CA ASP A 64 1.34 2.03 -6.98
C ASP A 64 -0.10 2.51 -7.20
N ILE A 65 -0.96 2.38 -6.18
CA ILE A 65 -2.36 2.79 -6.23
C ILE A 65 -2.45 4.31 -6.03
N PRO A 66 -2.97 5.08 -7.04
CA PRO A 66 -2.99 6.53 -6.96
C PRO A 66 -3.70 7.08 -5.72
N ALA A 67 -4.86 6.53 -5.37
CA ALA A 67 -5.65 7.00 -4.23
C ALA A 67 -4.95 6.82 -2.87
N ILE A 68 -4.14 5.76 -2.71
CA ILE A 68 -3.32 5.57 -1.51
C ILE A 68 -2.13 6.53 -1.54
N ARG A 69 -1.42 6.60 -2.66
CA ARG A 69 -0.24 7.46 -2.81
C ARG A 69 -0.55 8.93 -2.54
N GLU A 70 -1.64 9.44 -3.12
CA GLU A 70 -2.10 10.81 -2.93
C GLU A 70 -2.45 11.11 -1.45
N ARG A 71 -3.02 10.14 -0.75
CA ARG A 71 -3.35 10.27 0.68
C ARG A 71 -2.12 10.55 1.54
N PHE A 72 -0.97 10.03 1.15
CA PHE A 72 0.29 10.24 1.87
C PHE A 72 1.19 11.30 1.21
N ASN A 73 0.67 12.09 0.26
CA ASN A 73 1.41 13.14 -0.44
C ASN A 73 2.70 12.62 -1.13
N ILE A 74 2.64 11.42 -1.69
CA ILE A 74 3.72 10.81 -2.47
C ILE A 74 3.41 11.00 -3.95
N ALA A 75 4.29 11.67 -4.70
CA ALA A 75 4.11 11.85 -6.14
C ALA A 75 4.47 10.57 -6.91
N LEU A 76 3.89 10.39 -8.09
CA LEU A 76 4.24 9.26 -8.98
C LEU A 76 5.74 9.22 -9.30
N ALA A 77 6.35 10.39 -9.49
CA ALA A 77 7.78 10.51 -9.78
C ALA A 77 8.69 10.06 -8.62
N ASP A 78 8.15 10.00 -7.38
CA ASP A 78 8.93 9.62 -6.21
C ASP A 78 8.98 8.11 -5.97
N LEU A 79 8.15 7.33 -6.66
CA LEU A 79 8.06 5.88 -6.45
C LEU A 79 9.38 5.17 -6.73
N GLU A 80 10.08 5.54 -7.81
CA GLU A 80 11.38 4.95 -8.14
C GLU A 80 12.40 5.20 -7.03
N GLN A 81 12.41 6.41 -6.48
CA GLN A 81 13.28 6.75 -5.37
C GLN A 81 12.96 5.96 -4.10
N ILE A 82 11.66 5.75 -3.81
CA ILE A 82 11.25 4.93 -2.66
C ILE A 82 11.69 3.48 -2.85
N ARG A 83 11.53 2.91 -4.06
CA ARG A 83 11.99 1.56 -4.39
C ARG A 83 13.50 1.41 -4.21
N GLU A 84 14.26 2.40 -4.66
CA GLU A 84 15.71 2.44 -4.48
C GLU A 84 16.09 2.48 -2.99
N TRP A 85 15.46 3.35 -2.20
CA TRP A 85 15.68 3.41 -0.76
C TRP A 85 15.35 2.11 -0.02
N VAL A 86 14.24 1.46 -0.38
CA VAL A 86 13.86 0.16 0.18
C VAL A 86 14.92 -0.89 -0.12
N LYS A 87 15.43 -0.91 -1.36
CA LYS A 87 16.49 -1.81 -1.79
C LYS A 87 17.82 -1.53 -1.08
N GLU A 88 18.26 -0.28 -1.04
CA GLU A 88 19.53 0.13 -0.42
C GLU A 88 19.53 -0.03 1.10
N SER A 89 18.38 0.23 1.75
CA SER A 89 18.23 0.00 3.19
C SER A 89 18.16 -1.47 3.55
N GLY A 90 18.04 -2.37 2.57
CA GLY A 90 18.01 -3.81 2.77
C GLY A 90 16.67 -4.34 3.29
N ILE A 91 15.60 -3.55 3.22
CA ILE A 91 14.25 -3.99 3.62
C ILE A 91 13.82 -5.15 2.73
N ARG A 92 13.34 -6.23 3.35
CA ARG A 92 12.80 -7.40 2.65
C ARG A 92 11.42 -7.79 3.15
N PHE A 93 11.25 -7.95 4.46
CA PHE A 93 9.99 -8.34 5.10
C PHE A 93 10.02 -8.07 6.61
N GLY A 94 8.84 -8.06 7.22
CA GLY A 94 8.66 -7.91 8.66
C GLY A 94 8.58 -6.46 9.12
N LEU A 95 7.75 -6.22 10.13
CA LEU A 95 7.50 -4.88 10.67
C LEU A 95 8.61 -4.42 11.60
N GLU A 96 8.91 -5.21 12.62
CA GLU A 96 9.69 -4.80 13.78
C GLU A 96 11.09 -5.40 13.77
N LYS A 97 12.02 -4.62 14.32
CA LYS A 97 13.34 -5.09 14.73
C LYS A 97 13.14 -5.96 15.99
N LEU A 98 13.09 -7.26 15.85
CA LEU A 98 12.99 -8.18 17.00
C LEU A 98 14.15 -7.93 17.96
N GLN A 99 13.86 -7.69 19.25
CA GLN A 99 14.81 -7.25 20.28
C GLN A 99 16.02 -8.18 20.48
N ASN A 100 15.94 -9.43 20.01
CA ASN A 100 17.01 -10.44 20.17
C ASN A 100 17.52 -11.05 18.85
N THR A 101 17.05 -10.58 17.71
CA THR A 101 17.53 -11.00 16.40
C THR A 101 17.92 -9.75 15.60
N LEU A 102 19.12 -9.77 15.02
CA LEU A 102 19.61 -8.72 14.12
C LEU A 102 18.80 -8.76 12.81
N ASN A 103 17.49 -8.45 12.91
CA ASN A 103 16.62 -8.39 11.73
C ASN A 103 16.79 -7.03 11.03
N PHE A 104 17.95 -6.84 10.41
CA PHE A 104 18.26 -5.64 9.64
C PHE A 104 17.39 -5.49 8.39
N ASN A 105 16.64 -6.54 8.02
CA ASN A 105 15.80 -6.55 6.83
C ASN A 105 14.35 -6.13 7.11
N ALA A 106 14.02 -5.77 8.36
CA ALA A 106 12.70 -5.29 8.73
C ALA A 106 12.48 -3.83 8.32
N TRP A 107 11.23 -3.48 8.10
CA TRP A 107 10.83 -2.12 7.75
C TRP A 107 11.29 -1.08 8.74
N GLN A 108 11.14 -1.35 10.04
CA GLN A 108 11.57 -0.42 11.09
C GLN A 108 13.06 -0.09 10.96
N ALA A 109 13.92 -1.10 10.80
CA ALA A 109 15.36 -0.89 10.66
C ALA A 109 15.72 -0.08 9.41
N GLY A 110 15.06 -0.35 8.28
CA GLY A 110 15.28 0.40 7.04
C GLY A 110 14.79 1.85 7.13
N LEU A 111 13.63 2.08 7.75
CA LEU A 111 13.10 3.43 7.97
C LEU A 111 13.96 4.25 8.94
N GLU A 112 14.52 3.62 9.97
CA GLU A 112 15.52 4.23 10.86
C GLU A 112 16.75 4.69 10.06
N ARG A 113 17.26 3.85 9.15
CA ARG A 113 18.38 4.19 8.27
C ARG A 113 18.06 5.34 7.31
N MET A 114 16.87 5.34 6.71
CA MET A 114 16.40 6.45 5.84
C MET A 114 16.29 7.75 6.64
N THR A 115 15.74 7.71 7.85
CA THR A 115 15.57 8.87 8.73
C THR A 115 16.91 9.41 9.21
N LEU A 116 17.84 8.52 9.60
CA LEU A 116 19.19 8.90 9.97
C LEU A 116 19.94 9.52 8.79
N GLY A 117 19.86 8.94 7.60
CA GLY A 117 20.51 9.47 6.41
C GLY A 117 19.99 10.86 6.00
N TYR A 118 18.71 11.17 6.31
CA TYR A 118 18.22 12.53 6.17
C TYR A 118 18.88 13.52 7.14
N ALA A 119 19.11 13.11 8.40
CA ALA A 119 19.64 13.97 9.45
C ALA A 119 21.16 14.00 9.50
N MET A 120 21.83 12.93 9.10
CA MET A 120 23.27 12.73 9.26
C MET A 120 23.88 12.14 7.96
N ARG A 121 25.09 12.59 7.62
CA ARG A 121 25.86 11.96 6.53
C ARG A 121 26.51 10.66 7.01
N GLU A 122 26.72 9.72 6.10
CA GLU A 122 27.41 8.45 6.36
C GLU A 122 28.81 8.66 7.00
N GLU A 123 29.52 9.72 6.58
CA GLU A 123 30.84 10.11 7.11
C GLU A 123 30.83 10.39 8.63
N GLN A 124 29.65 10.69 9.22
CA GLN A 124 29.50 10.94 10.66
C GLN A 124 29.42 9.66 11.51
N GLY A 125 29.40 8.50 10.84
CA GLY A 125 29.52 7.20 11.47
C GLY A 125 28.18 6.60 11.91
N VAL A 126 28.28 5.57 12.75
CA VAL A 126 27.16 4.78 13.24
C VAL A 126 26.50 5.46 14.43
N TRP A 127 25.18 5.61 14.39
CA TRP A 127 24.36 6.11 15.49
C TRP A 127 23.41 5.02 15.97
N GLN A 128 23.48 4.65 17.26
CA GLN A 128 22.64 3.60 17.88
C GLN A 128 22.60 2.29 17.04
N ASP A 129 23.76 1.81 16.65
CA ASP A 129 23.94 0.60 15.81
C ASP A 129 23.34 0.68 14.40
N SER A 130 22.96 1.88 13.94
CA SER A 130 22.42 2.11 12.59
C SER A 130 23.29 3.09 11.82
N LEU A 131 23.51 2.78 10.53
CA LEU A 131 24.19 3.65 9.56
C LEU A 131 23.13 4.34 8.70
N GLY A 132 23.22 5.68 8.61
CA GLY A 132 22.31 6.46 7.77
C GLY A 132 22.42 6.08 6.29
N LEU A 133 21.36 6.30 5.55
CA LEU A 133 21.31 6.06 4.11
C LEU A 133 21.64 7.37 3.38
N ASP A 134 22.79 7.46 2.73
CA ASP A 134 23.27 8.70 2.07
C ASP A 134 22.31 9.20 0.98
N SER A 135 21.66 8.29 0.26
CA SER A 135 20.69 8.66 -0.79
C SER A 135 19.44 9.37 -0.27
N SER A 136 19.17 9.32 1.06
CA SER A 136 18.06 10.04 1.70
C SER A 136 18.41 11.43 2.20
N TYR A 137 19.68 11.88 2.06
CA TYR A 137 20.15 13.18 2.55
C TYR A 137 19.57 14.36 1.76
N GLY A 138 19.23 15.45 2.46
CA GLY A 138 18.92 16.75 1.88
C GLY A 138 17.43 17.01 1.59
N LEU A 139 17.10 17.52 0.39
CA LEU A 139 15.75 18.03 0.03
C LEU A 139 14.63 16.98 0.02
N LYS A 140 14.95 15.71 0.24
CA LYS A 140 13.98 14.59 0.23
C LYS A 140 13.38 14.27 1.60
N GLY A 141 13.60 15.08 2.62
CA GLY A 141 13.07 14.84 3.97
C GLY A 141 11.55 14.74 4.05
N GLN A 142 10.83 15.49 3.20
CA GLN A 142 9.37 15.38 3.11
C GLN A 142 8.94 13.99 2.64
N LEU A 143 9.67 13.42 1.67
CA LEU A 143 9.40 12.08 1.15
C LEU A 143 9.69 11.00 2.20
N VAL A 144 10.80 11.11 2.93
CA VAL A 144 11.10 10.22 4.07
C VAL A 144 9.98 10.28 5.12
N GLY A 145 9.51 11.48 5.44
CA GLY A 145 8.36 11.70 6.33
C GLY A 145 7.09 11.04 5.83
N ALA A 146 6.78 11.16 4.54
CA ALA A 146 5.60 10.58 3.90
C ALA A 146 5.64 9.03 3.95
N VAL A 147 6.78 8.43 3.64
CA VAL A 147 6.99 6.97 3.74
C VAL A 147 6.85 6.48 5.19
N ASN A 148 7.39 7.21 6.16
CA ASN A 148 7.22 6.90 7.57
C ASN A 148 5.75 6.99 8.02
N GLN A 149 4.99 7.99 7.57
CA GLN A 149 3.56 8.11 7.87
C GLN A 149 2.76 6.94 7.28
N PHE A 150 3.02 6.58 6.02
CA PHE A 150 2.41 5.44 5.37
C PHE A 150 2.66 4.15 6.14
N PHE A 151 3.92 3.88 6.50
CA PHE A 151 4.29 2.69 7.24
C PHE A 151 3.69 2.68 8.66
N THR A 152 3.65 3.82 9.34
CA THR A 152 3.00 3.97 10.65
C THR A 152 1.51 3.62 10.58
N ALA A 153 0.83 4.04 9.50
CA ALA A 153 -0.57 3.68 9.27
C ALA A 153 -0.73 2.17 9.05
N LEU A 154 0.13 1.55 8.24
CA LEU A 154 0.12 0.10 8.02
C LEU A 154 0.32 -0.68 9.33
N ASN A 155 1.32 -0.31 10.14
CA ASN A 155 1.61 -0.97 11.42
C ASN A 155 0.46 -0.81 12.41
N LYS A 156 -0.11 0.40 12.53
CA LYS A 156 -1.30 0.67 13.35
C LYS A 156 -2.45 -0.28 12.98
N TRP A 157 -2.73 -0.41 11.69
CA TRP A 157 -3.84 -1.23 11.21
C TRP A 157 -3.55 -2.72 11.33
N HIS A 158 -2.32 -3.17 11.12
CA HIS A 158 -1.93 -4.55 11.40
C HIS A 158 -2.23 -4.93 12.85
N GLN A 159 -1.80 -4.11 13.82
CA GLN A 159 -2.08 -4.35 15.23
C GLN A 159 -3.57 -4.27 15.59
N ASP A 160 -4.30 -3.39 14.93
CA ASP A 160 -5.72 -3.18 15.21
C ASP A 160 -6.59 -4.31 14.66
N LEU A 161 -6.26 -4.84 13.48
CA LEU A 161 -6.95 -5.96 12.85
C LEU A 161 -6.73 -7.29 13.59
N GLN A 162 -5.71 -7.40 14.44
CA GLN A 162 -5.49 -8.58 15.27
C GLN A 162 -6.42 -8.64 16.48
N LYS A 163 -7.02 -7.51 16.88
CA LYS A 163 -7.88 -7.43 18.08
C LYS A 163 -9.29 -7.90 17.75
N ALA A 164 -9.90 -8.61 18.69
CA ALA A 164 -11.32 -8.94 18.61
C ALA A 164 -12.17 -7.71 18.91
N HIS A 165 -13.15 -7.43 18.06
CA HIS A 165 -14.09 -6.32 18.22
C HIS A 165 -15.52 -6.79 18.03
N ASN A 166 -16.50 -6.08 18.62
CA ASN A 166 -17.91 -6.29 18.32
C ASN A 166 -18.28 -5.71 16.95
N ILE A 167 -19.47 -6.04 16.44
CA ILE A 167 -19.93 -5.63 15.10
C ILE A 167 -19.98 -4.10 14.94
N GLU A 168 -20.42 -3.38 15.96
CA GLU A 168 -20.49 -1.91 15.90
C GLU A 168 -19.11 -1.30 15.75
N LYS A 169 -18.14 -1.81 16.51
CA LYS A 169 -16.74 -1.35 16.42
C LYS A 169 -16.10 -1.71 15.09
N TRP A 170 -16.43 -2.88 14.54
CA TRP A 170 -15.97 -3.26 13.20
C TRP A 170 -16.48 -2.31 12.12
N ARG A 171 -17.76 -1.90 12.18
CA ARG A 171 -18.29 -0.92 11.23
C ARG A 171 -17.50 0.39 11.25
N GLU A 172 -17.24 0.93 12.46
CA GLU A 172 -16.43 2.15 12.61
C GLU A 172 -15.01 1.98 12.04
N LYS A 173 -14.38 0.85 12.35
CA LYS A 173 -13.01 0.55 11.88
C LYS A 173 -12.94 0.40 10.37
N LEU A 174 -13.87 -0.31 9.75
CA LEU A 174 -13.89 -0.47 8.30
C LEU A 174 -14.04 0.89 7.60
N THR A 175 -14.87 1.79 8.14
CA THR A 175 -14.97 3.15 7.62
C THR A 175 -13.68 3.96 7.87
N ALA A 176 -13.08 3.83 9.05
CA ALA A 176 -11.82 4.51 9.38
C ALA A 176 -10.65 4.03 8.50
N LEU A 177 -10.59 2.75 8.15
CA LEU A 177 -9.58 2.21 7.23
C LEU A 177 -9.63 2.89 5.86
N LEU A 178 -10.83 3.11 5.33
CA LEU A 178 -11.02 3.88 4.09
C LEU A 178 -10.47 5.31 4.22
N THR A 179 -10.80 5.99 5.31
CA THR A 179 -10.37 7.37 5.56
C THR A 179 -8.85 7.47 5.77
N ASP A 180 -8.25 6.48 6.41
CA ASP A 180 -6.81 6.48 6.70
C ASP A 180 -5.95 6.25 5.45
N PHE A 181 -6.43 5.46 4.48
CA PHE A 181 -5.64 5.08 3.31
C PHE A 181 -6.06 5.70 1.99
N PHE A 182 -7.28 6.22 1.88
CA PHE A 182 -7.77 6.77 0.62
C PHE A 182 -8.14 8.25 0.76
N VAL A 183 -7.87 9.02 -0.28
CA VAL A 183 -8.37 10.40 -0.36
C VAL A 183 -9.88 10.36 -0.52
N GLN A 184 -10.59 11.11 0.32
CA GLN A 184 -12.03 11.35 0.14
C GLN A 184 -12.20 12.55 -0.80
N ASN A 185 -12.79 12.31 -1.95
CA ASN A 185 -13.23 13.37 -2.87
C ASN A 185 -14.59 13.91 -2.43
#